data_7762fbf77040072a80f50776a8ec76ff
#
_entry.id   7762fbf77040072a80f50776a8ec76ff
#
_cell.length_a   1.000
_cell.length_b   1.000
_cell.length_c   1.000
_cell.angle_alpha   90.00
_cell.angle_beta   90.00
_cell.angle_gamma   90.00
#
_symmetry.space_group_name_H-M   'P 1'
#
loop_
_entity.id
_entity.type
_entity.pdbx_description
1 polymer ?
#
loop_
_entity_poly.entity_id
_entity_poly.type
_entity_poly.pdbx_seq_one_letter_code
_entity_poly.pdbx_strand_id
1 'polypeptide(L)'
;MKKICIAAFMVLFGFFVRAQELHSRWDELTASDWPKALARSGGTCILPIGILEKHGPHVPIGSDLIQVREWSARATKKEYAVVFPDYFYGQINEARHQPGTFALPERIVWDLLEATCDEIARNGFKKIVIINGHGGNPELIRYFIQTRLEKERDYAVFFFEPKSDSAYVRQLSALHKSDPAGDQHAGERETSSLLYLRPDLVQMDSASNQSGANQHRLTIPNVYTAIWWYADYPNHYAGDGSKATRAEGQLVNEHYISQLVQALKDVKADTKTLELQKEFFDRVKKE
;
A
#
# COMPACT_ATOMS: atom_id res chain seq x y z
N MET A 1 -20.87 -79.35 5.40
CA MET A 1 -21.43 -78.07 4.95
C MET A 1 -20.72 -76.96 5.73
N LYS A 2 -19.73 -76.26 5.09
CA LYS A 2 -18.99 -75.17 5.71
C LYS A 2 -19.71 -73.85 5.38
N LYS A 3 -20.13 -73.12 6.39
CA LYS A 3 -20.74 -71.76 6.24
C LYS A 3 -19.58 -70.75 6.13
N ILE A 4 -19.49 -70.07 5.00
CA ILE A 4 -18.56 -68.96 4.79
C ILE A 4 -19.31 -67.68 5.18
N CYS A 5 -18.89 -67.03 6.27
CA CYS A 5 -19.36 -65.67 6.62
C CYS A 5 -18.50 -64.66 5.84
N ILE A 6 -19.14 -63.95 4.93
CA ILE A 6 -18.54 -62.78 4.24
C ILE A 6 -18.77 -61.55 5.11
N ALA A 7 -17.73 -61.04 5.73
CA ALA A 7 -17.80 -59.75 6.43
C ALA A 7 -17.60 -58.62 5.40
N ALA A 8 -18.66 -57.86 5.16
CA ALA A 8 -18.59 -56.66 4.33
C ALA A 8 -17.90 -55.52 5.10
N PHE A 9 -16.68 -55.14 4.68
CA PHE A 9 -15.98 -53.99 5.23
C PHE A 9 -16.50 -52.73 4.52
N MET A 10 -17.35 -51.97 5.19
CA MET A 10 -17.80 -50.64 4.72
C MET A 10 -16.68 -49.63 4.94
N VAL A 11 -15.97 -49.27 3.90
CA VAL A 11 -14.99 -48.14 3.93
C VAL A 11 -15.77 -46.83 3.83
N LEU A 12 -15.93 -46.16 4.95
CA LEU A 12 -16.43 -44.80 5.00
C LEU A 12 -15.34 -43.86 4.46
N PHE A 13 -15.47 -43.47 3.20
CA PHE A 13 -14.73 -42.34 2.65
C PHE A 13 -15.29 -41.03 3.26
N GLY A 14 -14.68 -40.56 4.32
CA GLY A 14 -14.93 -39.22 4.83
C GLY A 14 -14.42 -38.20 3.82
N PHE A 15 -15.32 -37.57 3.06
CA PHE A 15 -14.99 -36.37 2.31
C PHE A 15 -14.69 -35.26 3.31
N PHE A 16 -13.42 -35.02 3.60
CA PHE A 16 -12.98 -33.79 4.23
C PHE A 16 -13.23 -32.65 3.25
N VAL A 17 -14.40 -32.03 3.30
CA VAL A 17 -14.63 -30.72 2.69
C VAL A 17 -13.73 -29.75 3.43
N ARG A 18 -12.53 -29.50 2.89
CA ARG A 18 -11.66 -28.43 3.37
C ARG A 18 -12.45 -27.12 3.16
N ALA A 19 -12.89 -26.51 4.24
CA ALA A 19 -13.53 -25.20 4.14
C ALA A 19 -12.61 -24.28 3.36
N GLN A 20 -13.08 -23.77 2.23
CA GLN A 20 -12.31 -22.88 1.39
C GLN A 20 -11.93 -21.66 2.24
N GLU A 21 -10.65 -21.30 2.27
CA GLU A 21 -10.17 -20.14 3.00
C GLU A 21 -10.83 -18.87 2.42
N LEU A 22 -11.37 -18.02 3.30
CA LEU A 22 -12.00 -16.77 2.88
C LEU A 22 -10.93 -15.82 2.36
N HIS A 23 -10.98 -15.50 1.06
CA HIS A 23 -10.06 -14.56 0.42
C HIS A 23 -10.16 -13.18 1.05
N SER A 24 -9.05 -12.44 1.07
CA SER A 24 -9.03 -11.04 1.54
C SER A 24 -9.22 -10.05 0.40
N ARG A 25 -8.89 -10.41 -0.85
CA ARG A 25 -9.06 -9.52 -1.99
C ARG A 25 -10.52 -9.40 -2.38
N TRP A 26 -10.97 -8.16 -2.55
CA TRP A 26 -12.34 -7.82 -2.94
C TRP A 26 -12.79 -8.52 -4.22
N ASP A 27 -11.94 -8.49 -5.24
CA ASP A 27 -12.19 -9.08 -6.56
C ASP A 27 -12.14 -10.61 -6.60
N GLU A 28 -11.72 -11.25 -5.51
CA GLU A 28 -11.70 -12.70 -5.34
C GLU A 28 -12.85 -13.21 -4.45
N LEU A 29 -13.62 -12.30 -3.83
CA LEU A 29 -14.78 -12.66 -3.00
C LEU A 29 -16.00 -12.90 -3.87
N THR A 30 -16.70 -14.00 -3.59
CA THR A 30 -18.03 -14.21 -4.17
C THR A 30 -19.09 -13.41 -3.41
N ALA A 31 -20.26 -13.18 -4.01
CA ALA A 31 -21.38 -12.53 -3.34
C ALA A 31 -21.80 -13.28 -2.05
N SER A 32 -21.66 -14.61 -2.03
CA SER A 32 -21.93 -15.45 -0.86
C SER A 32 -20.92 -15.31 0.27
N ASP A 33 -19.67 -14.92 -0.05
CA ASP A 33 -18.62 -14.70 0.94
C ASP A 33 -18.68 -13.30 1.53
N TRP A 34 -19.33 -12.35 0.84
CA TRP A 34 -19.34 -10.94 1.20
C TRP A 34 -19.76 -10.66 2.66
N PRO A 35 -20.88 -11.21 3.17
CA PRO A 35 -21.28 -10.98 4.57
C PRO A 35 -20.25 -11.51 5.56
N LYS A 36 -19.60 -12.64 5.25
CA LYS A 36 -18.55 -13.24 6.09
C LYS A 36 -17.29 -12.37 6.10
N ALA A 37 -16.89 -11.87 4.91
CA ALA A 37 -15.73 -11.01 4.76
C ALA A 37 -15.92 -9.69 5.50
N LEU A 38 -17.09 -9.07 5.37
CA LEU A 38 -17.44 -7.85 6.08
C LEU A 38 -17.41 -8.04 7.60
N ALA A 39 -18.01 -9.12 8.10
CA ALA A 39 -18.00 -9.44 9.53
C ALA A 39 -16.57 -9.72 10.04
N ARG A 40 -15.79 -10.56 9.34
CA ARG A 40 -14.41 -10.93 9.73
C ARG A 40 -13.45 -9.73 9.71
N SER A 41 -13.63 -8.82 8.77
CA SER A 41 -12.83 -7.58 8.68
C SER A 41 -13.20 -6.55 9.75
N GLY A 42 -14.27 -6.74 10.51
CA GLY A 42 -14.81 -5.73 11.41
C GLY A 42 -15.19 -4.43 10.69
N GLY A 43 -15.70 -4.55 9.45
CA GLY A 43 -16.05 -3.42 8.60
C GLY A 43 -14.83 -2.61 8.12
N THR A 44 -13.64 -3.22 8.07
CA THR A 44 -12.39 -2.56 7.67
C THR A 44 -11.99 -3.00 6.26
N CYS A 45 -11.73 -2.02 5.39
CA CYS A 45 -11.20 -2.21 4.04
C CYS A 45 -9.86 -1.49 3.89
N ILE A 46 -8.85 -2.17 3.32
CA ILE A 46 -7.59 -1.55 2.89
C ILE A 46 -7.79 -0.99 1.49
N LEU A 47 -7.45 0.28 1.28
CA LEU A 47 -7.31 0.89 -0.04
C LEU A 47 -5.82 1.02 -0.36
N PRO A 48 -5.25 0.11 -1.18
CA PRO A 48 -3.83 0.12 -1.48
C PRO A 48 -3.55 1.07 -2.64
N ILE A 49 -2.94 2.23 -2.36
CA ILE A 49 -2.60 3.25 -3.38
C ILE A 49 -1.14 3.10 -3.77
N GLY A 50 -0.91 2.69 -5.02
CA GLY A 50 0.36 2.83 -5.71
C GLY A 50 0.19 3.74 -6.91
N ILE A 51 1.24 3.95 -7.68
CA ILE A 51 1.13 4.63 -8.98
C ILE A 51 1.93 3.91 -10.05
N LEU A 52 1.82 4.41 -11.27
CA LEU A 52 2.63 3.96 -12.40
C LEU A 52 3.58 5.09 -12.78
N GLU A 53 4.86 4.92 -12.44
CA GLU A 53 5.92 5.88 -12.73
C GLU A 53 7.25 5.19 -13.01
N LYS A 54 8.15 5.91 -13.67
CA LYS A 54 9.49 5.40 -13.90
C LYS A 54 10.25 5.30 -12.56
N HIS A 55 10.89 4.17 -12.32
CA HIS A 55 11.80 3.93 -11.18
C HIS A 55 13.21 3.61 -11.71
N GLY A 56 13.95 4.66 -12.10
CA GLY A 56 15.23 4.47 -12.75
C GLY A 56 15.14 3.60 -14.01
N PRO A 57 16.24 3.03 -14.51
CA PRO A 57 16.21 2.16 -15.70
C PRO A 57 15.93 0.68 -15.38
N HIS A 58 15.83 0.28 -14.11
CA HIS A 58 15.99 -1.10 -13.66
C HIS A 58 14.84 -1.66 -12.81
N VAL A 59 14.01 -0.80 -12.22
CA VAL A 59 12.86 -1.20 -11.41
C VAL A 59 11.58 -1.06 -12.24
N PRO A 60 10.59 -1.96 -12.09
CA PRO A 60 9.38 -1.90 -12.90
C PRO A 60 8.55 -0.63 -12.64
N ILE A 61 7.88 -0.13 -13.68
CA ILE A 61 7.01 1.06 -13.64
C ILE A 61 5.95 0.97 -12.53
N GLY A 62 5.46 -0.21 -12.21
CA GLY A 62 4.47 -0.44 -11.16
C GLY A 62 5.07 -0.76 -9.80
N SER A 63 6.29 -0.33 -9.49
CA SER A 63 6.96 -0.61 -8.22
C SER A 63 6.07 -0.35 -7.01
N ASP A 64 5.52 0.84 -6.92
CA ASP A 64 4.66 1.28 -5.82
C ASP A 64 3.42 0.41 -5.66
N LEU A 65 2.78 0.10 -6.78
CA LEU A 65 1.59 -0.76 -6.79
C LEU A 65 1.92 -2.19 -6.36
N ILE A 66 3.06 -2.72 -6.81
CA ILE A 66 3.55 -4.04 -6.43
C ILE A 66 3.79 -4.09 -4.91
N GLN A 67 4.43 -3.07 -4.35
CA GLN A 67 4.72 -3.00 -2.92
C GLN A 67 3.42 -3.02 -2.09
N VAL A 68 2.48 -2.12 -2.35
CA VAL A 68 1.23 -2.06 -1.56
C VAL A 68 0.39 -3.33 -1.71
N ARG A 69 0.41 -3.97 -2.87
CA ARG A 69 -0.23 -5.26 -3.12
C ARG A 69 0.36 -6.37 -2.24
N GLU A 70 1.68 -6.48 -2.22
CA GLU A 70 2.39 -7.48 -1.43
C GLU A 70 2.25 -7.23 0.08
N TRP A 71 2.34 -5.97 0.52
CA TRP A 71 2.13 -5.62 1.93
C TRP A 71 0.72 -5.96 2.40
N SER A 72 -0.30 -5.60 1.61
CA SER A 72 -1.69 -5.95 1.90
C SER A 72 -1.89 -7.46 1.99
N ALA A 73 -1.39 -8.21 0.99
CA ALA A 73 -1.55 -9.66 0.94
C ALA A 73 -0.88 -10.37 2.11
N ARG A 74 0.29 -9.90 2.56
CA ARG A 74 1.02 -10.49 3.69
C ARG A 74 0.44 -10.07 5.04
N ALA A 75 -0.02 -8.82 5.18
CA ALA A 75 -0.63 -8.33 6.40
C ALA A 75 -1.98 -9.01 6.66
N THR A 76 -2.83 -9.16 5.64
CA THR A 76 -4.17 -9.75 5.79
C THR A 76 -4.18 -11.25 6.10
N LYS A 77 -3.08 -11.96 5.87
CA LYS A 77 -2.88 -13.32 6.38
C LYS A 77 -2.73 -13.37 7.90
N LYS A 78 -2.24 -12.29 8.52
CA LYS A 78 -2.02 -12.18 9.98
C LYS A 78 -3.20 -11.47 10.67
N GLU A 79 -3.74 -10.43 10.04
CA GLU A 79 -4.89 -9.67 10.53
C GLU A 79 -5.84 -9.39 9.35
N TYR A 80 -6.95 -10.11 9.30
CA TYR A 80 -7.86 -10.07 8.16
C TYR A 80 -8.52 -8.71 7.99
N ALA A 81 -8.43 -8.16 6.79
CA ALA A 81 -9.22 -7.04 6.28
C ALA A 81 -9.54 -7.32 4.82
N VAL A 82 -10.58 -6.71 4.27
CA VAL A 82 -10.81 -6.77 2.82
C VAL A 82 -9.87 -5.79 2.13
N VAL A 83 -9.25 -6.23 1.05
CA VAL A 83 -8.31 -5.42 0.25
C VAL A 83 -9.01 -5.00 -1.04
N PHE A 84 -9.20 -3.71 -1.23
CA PHE A 84 -9.73 -3.15 -2.47
C PHE A 84 -8.80 -3.51 -3.65
N PRO A 85 -9.31 -3.69 -4.87
CA PRO A 85 -8.49 -3.95 -6.05
C PRO A 85 -7.39 -2.91 -6.28
N ASP A 86 -6.49 -3.19 -7.21
CA ASP A 86 -5.38 -2.32 -7.55
C ASP A 86 -5.83 -0.88 -7.81
N TYR A 87 -5.31 0.06 -7.03
CA TYR A 87 -5.59 1.48 -7.16
C TYR A 87 -4.29 2.22 -7.48
N PHE A 88 -4.13 2.64 -8.74
CA PHE A 88 -2.89 3.26 -9.25
C PHE A 88 -3.07 4.73 -9.65
N TYR A 89 -4.00 5.41 -9.02
CA TYR A 89 -4.29 6.81 -9.25
C TYR A 89 -3.80 7.65 -8.09
N GLY A 90 -2.92 8.63 -8.38
CA GLY A 90 -2.34 9.51 -7.39
C GLY A 90 -1.66 10.71 -8.01
N GLN A 91 -0.93 11.47 -7.19
CA GLN A 91 -0.12 12.61 -7.62
C GLN A 91 1.19 12.10 -8.23
N ILE A 92 1.49 12.45 -9.49
CA ILE A 92 2.73 12.08 -10.20
C ILE A 92 3.05 13.06 -11.35
N ASN A 93 2.68 14.31 -11.20
CA ASN A 93 2.86 15.29 -12.27
C ASN A 93 4.32 15.56 -12.61
N GLU A 94 5.24 15.45 -11.65
CA GLU A 94 6.67 15.65 -11.80
C GLU A 94 7.35 14.66 -12.74
N ALA A 95 6.75 13.47 -12.91
CA ALA A 95 7.27 12.41 -13.78
C ALA A 95 6.59 12.32 -15.15
N ARG A 96 5.69 13.23 -15.51
CA ARG A 96 4.94 13.21 -16.79
C ARG A 96 5.80 13.16 -18.05
N HIS A 97 7.04 13.65 -17.97
CA HIS A 97 8.01 13.62 -19.05
C HIS A 97 8.69 12.25 -19.24
N GLN A 98 8.42 11.29 -18.34
CA GLN A 98 9.00 9.95 -18.40
C GLN A 98 8.04 8.93 -19.02
N PRO A 99 8.55 7.96 -19.80
CA PRO A 99 7.73 6.91 -20.39
C PRO A 99 7.10 6.02 -19.31
N GLY A 100 5.87 5.57 -19.54
CA GLY A 100 5.13 4.68 -18.66
C GLY A 100 4.48 5.36 -17.46
N THR A 101 4.74 6.63 -17.19
CA THR A 101 4.06 7.40 -16.15
C THR A 101 2.60 7.64 -16.53
N PHE A 102 1.70 7.34 -15.59
CA PHE A 102 0.26 7.53 -15.77
C PHE A 102 -0.24 8.64 -14.84
N ALA A 103 -0.22 9.87 -15.32
CA ALA A 103 -0.62 11.07 -14.58
C ALA A 103 -1.98 11.56 -15.07
N LEU A 104 -2.98 11.52 -14.20
CA LEU A 104 -4.29 12.12 -14.43
C LEU A 104 -4.33 13.59 -13.96
N PRO A 105 -5.27 14.41 -14.49
CA PRO A 105 -5.57 15.71 -13.89
C PRO A 105 -5.94 15.54 -12.40
N GLU A 106 -5.45 16.44 -11.56
CA GLU A 106 -5.62 16.39 -10.09
C GLU A 106 -7.09 16.31 -9.66
N ARG A 107 -7.98 17.00 -10.36
CA ARG A 107 -9.42 16.95 -10.11
C ARG A 107 -9.99 15.53 -10.28
N ILE A 108 -9.55 14.82 -11.34
CA ILE A 108 -9.99 13.44 -11.57
C ILE A 108 -9.45 12.51 -10.49
N VAL A 109 -8.18 12.68 -10.08
CA VAL A 109 -7.59 11.91 -8.99
C VAL A 109 -8.40 12.11 -7.70
N TRP A 110 -8.76 13.35 -7.41
CA TRP A 110 -9.54 13.69 -6.22
C TRP A 110 -10.94 13.10 -6.25
N ASP A 111 -11.70 13.37 -7.32
CA ASP A 111 -13.07 12.90 -7.48
C ASP A 111 -13.13 11.36 -7.46
N LEU A 112 -12.15 10.69 -8.08
CA LEU A 112 -12.06 9.24 -8.12
C LEU A 112 -11.77 8.65 -6.72
N LEU A 113 -10.87 9.28 -5.94
CA LEU A 113 -10.56 8.84 -4.58
C LEU A 113 -11.79 9.00 -3.68
N GLU A 114 -12.50 10.12 -3.80
CA GLU A 114 -13.75 10.35 -3.05
C GLU A 114 -14.82 9.33 -3.41
N ALA A 115 -15.12 9.16 -4.69
CA ALA A 115 -16.10 8.18 -5.16
C ALA A 115 -15.73 6.75 -4.75
N THR A 116 -14.44 6.41 -4.78
CA THR A 116 -13.97 5.08 -4.35
C THR A 116 -14.23 4.86 -2.86
N CYS A 117 -13.93 5.84 -2.01
CA CYS A 117 -14.20 5.74 -0.57
C CYS A 117 -15.71 5.63 -0.30
N ASP A 118 -16.54 6.44 -0.99
CA ASP A 118 -17.99 6.41 -0.85
C ASP A 118 -18.57 5.04 -1.30
N GLU A 119 -18.06 4.45 -2.38
CA GLU A 119 -18.46 3.13 -2.85
C GLU A 119 -18.00 1.99 -1.93
N ILE A 120 -16.80 2.07 -1.35
CA ILE A 120 -16.35 1.13 -0.32
C ILE A 120 -17.32 1.19 0.88
N ALA A 121 -17.68 2.39 1.33
CA ALA A 121 -18.62 2.56 2.44
C ALA A 121 -20.03 2.09 2.10
N ARG A 122 -20.55 2.36 0.90
CA ARG A 122 -21.85 1.89 0.42
C ARG A 122 -21.93 0.36 0.45
N ASN A 123 -20.82 -0.34 0.24
CA ASN A 123 -20.71 -1.79 0.31
C ASN A 123 -20.55 -2.33 1.74
N GLY A 124 -20.72 -1.49 2.78
CA GLY A 124 -20.84 -1.87 4.18
C GLY A 124 -19.61 -1.61 5.04
N PHE A 125 -18.50 -1.16 4.47
CA PHE A 125 -17.29 -0.84 5.24
C PHE A 125 -17.44 0.50 5.95
N LYS A 126 -16.99 0.56 7.20
CA LYS A 126 -17.03 1.78 8.02
C LYS A 126 -15.66 2.37 8.28
N LYS A 127 -14.60 1.61 7.98
CA LYS A 127 -13.21 1.97 8.22
C LYS A 127 -12.40 1.69 6.97
N ILE A 128 -11.88 2.73 6.35
CA ILE A 128 -11.05 2.64 5.13
C ILE A 128 -9.62 2.98 5.52
N VAL A 129 -8.71 2.02 5.38
CA VAL A 129 -7.29 2.22 5.68
C VAL A 129 -6.53 2.40 4.37
N ILE A 130 -6.12 3.62 4.09
CA ILE A 130 -5.24 3.92 2.95
C ILE A 130 -3.83 3.49 3.32
N ILE A 131 -3.22 2.64 2.50
CA ILE A 131 -1.78 2.38 2.50
C ILE A 131 -1.18 2.92 1.21
N ASN A 132 0.01 3.47 1.29
CA ASN A 132 0.62 4.21 0.19
C ASN A 132 1.99 3.66 -0.17
N GLY A 133 2.24 3.44 -1.46
CA GLY A 133 3.53 3.02 -2.00
C GLY A 133 4.35 4.15 -2.62
N HIS A 134 3.78 5.36 -2.79
CA HIS A 134 4.40 6.44 -3.55
C HIS A 134 4.74 7.66 -2.69
N GLY A 135 5.97 8.16 -2.83
CA GLY A 135 6.49 9.29 -2.06
C GLY A 135 5.78 10.63 -2.30
N GLY A 136 5.14 10.83 -3.45
CA GLY A 136 4.43 12.04 -3.81
C GLY A 136 2.99 12.15 -3.25
N ASN A 137 2.40 11.05 -2.79
CA ASN A 137 1.01 11.02 -2.35
C ASN A 137 0.71 11.54 -0.92
N PRO A 138 1.63 11.52 0.06
CA PRO A 138 1.27 11.81 1.46
C PRO A 138 0.54 13.12 1.68
N GLU A 139 0.96 14.20 1.03
CA GLU A 139 0.32 15.52 1.14
C GLU A 139 -1.12 15.49 0.59
N LEU A 140 -1.31 14.87 -0.57
CA LEU A 140 -2.64 14.67 -1.16
C LEU A 140 -3.55 13.87 -0.22
N ILE A 141 -3.06 12.75 0.33
CA ILE A 141 -3.86 11.86 1.19
C ILE A 141 -4.24 12.56 2.49
N ARG A 142 -3.29 13.25 3.16
CA ARG A 142 -3.57 13.98 4.41
C ARG A 142 -4.60 15.08 4.19
N TYR A 143 -4.44 15.88 3.13
CA TYR A 143 -5.41 16.92 2.80
C TYR A 143 -6.77 16.33 2.43
N PHE A 144 -6.81 15.27 1.64
CA PHE A 144 -8.04 14.54 1.31
C PHE A 144 -8.78 14.09 2.59
N ILE A 145 -8.09 13.48 3.54
CA ILE A 145 -8.70 13.04 4.81
C ILE A 145 -9.21 14.22 5.61
N GLN A 146 -8.49 15.34 5.67
CA GLN A 146 -8.93 16.54 6.37
C GLN A 146 -10.22 17.09 5.78
N THR A 147 -10.39 17.05 4.46
CA THR A 147 -11.62 17.54 3.81
C THR A 147 -12.84 16.61 4.01
N ARG A 148 -12.66 15.41 4.57
CA ARG A 148 -13.82 14.55 4.94
C ARG A 148 -14.69 15.19 6.04
N LEU A 149 -14.20 16.21 6.71
CA LEU A 149 -14.96 17.03 7.67
C LEU A 149 -15.83 18.12 7.02
N GLU A 150 -15.81 18.28 5.71
CA GLU A 150 -16.71 19.19 4.98
C GLU A 150 -18.16 18.69 5.00
N LYS A 151 -18.36 17.39 4.88
CA LYS A 151 -19.67 16.74 4.80
C LYS A 151 -19.71 15.50 5.68
N GLU A 152 -20.81 15.35 6.43
CA GLU A 152 -21.03 14.16 7.28
C GLU A 152 -21.04 12.87 6.44
N ARG A 153 -20.28 11.90 6.94
CA ARG A 153 -20.19 10.54 6.38
C ARG A 153 -20.31 9.53 7.51
N ASP A 154 -20.83 8.38 7.21
CA ASP A 154 -21.00 7.26 8.17
C ASP A 154 -19.80 6.29 8.17
N TYR A 155 -18.67 6.73 7.64
CA TYR A 155 -17.40 6.01 7.60
C TYR A 155 -16.22 6.92 7.92
N ALA A 156 -15.10 6.33 8.33
CA ALA A 156 -13.85 7.02 8.58
C ALA A 156 -12.75 6.54 7.64
N VAL A 157 -11.88 7.49 7.22
CA VAL A 157 -10.68 7.20 6.42
C VAL A 157 -9.45 7.39 7.29
N PHE A 158 -8.57 6.39 7.31
CA PHE A 158 -7.32 6.37 8.04
C PHE A 158 -6.16 6.30 7.06
N PHE A 159 -5.10 7.04 7.29
CA PHE A 159 -3.86 6.91 6.55
C PHE A 159 -2.83 6.16 7.39
N PHE A 160 -2.38 5.02 6.89
CA PHE A 160 -1.31 4.28 7.56
C PHE A 160 0.05 4.90 7.24
N GLU A 161 0.71 5.40 8.26
CA GLU A 161 2.04 6.00 8.19
C GLU A 161 2.98 5.23 9.14
N PRO A 162 3.83 4.33 8.61
CA PRO A 162 4.74 3.55 9.43
C PRO A 162 5.78 4.46 10.10
N LYS A 163 6.18 4.09 11.31
CA LYS A 163 7.20 4.81 12.07
C LYS A 163 8.47 3.98 12.17
N SER A 164 9.60 4.63 12.02
CA SER A 164 10.90 4.02 12.27
C SER A 164 11.25 4.12 13.76
N ASP A 165 11.46 2.97 14.42
CA ASP A 165 12.03 2.94 15.76
C ASP A 165 13.57 2.87 15.72
N SER A 166 14.22 3.07 16.87
CA SER A 166 15.68 3.09 16.95
C SER A 166 16.35 1.75 16.62
N ALA A 167 15.65 0.63 16.81
CA ALA A 167 16.17 -0.69 16.48
C ALA A 167 16.17 -0.92 14.96
N TYR A 168 15.06 -0.58 14.32
CA TYR A 168 14.95 -0.62 12.85
C TYR A 168 15.99 0.30 12.18
N VAL A 169 16.11 1.55 12.67
CA VAL A 169 17.09 2.50 12.10
C VAL A 169 18.52 1.96 12.20
N ARG A 170 18.91 1.38 13.34
CA ARG A 170 20.25 0.78 13.48
C ARG A 170 20.46 -0.40 12.52
N GLN A 171 19.47 -1.28 12.36
CA GLN A 171 19.57 -2.41 11.46
C GLN A 171 19.65 -1.95 9.98
N LEU A 172 18.82 -0.98 9.62
CA LEU A 172 18.82 -0.41 8.28
C LEU A 172 20.17 0.24 7.97
N SER A 173 20.70 1.07 8.87
CA SER A 173 22.01 1.71 8.71
C SER A 173 23.17 0.73 8.60
N ALA A 174 23.05 -0.47 9.13
CA ALA A 174 24.06 -1.52 8.99
C ALA A 174 24.05 -2.21 7.62
N LEU A 175 22.92 -2.17 6.93
CA LEU A 175 22.72 -2.81 5.61
C LEU A 175 22.88 -1.81 4.46
N HIS A 176 22.40 -0.58 4.65
CA HIS A 176 22.38 0.49 3.66
C HIS A 176 23.79 1.01 3.38
N LYS A 177 24.15 1.12 2.10
CA LYS A 177 25.51 1.49 1.64
C LYS A 177 25.60 2.87 1.00
N SER A 178 24.46 3.37 0.48
CA SER A 178 24.37 4.68 -0.13
C SER A 178 24.31 5.80 0.92
N ASP A 179 24.49 7.05 0.49
CA ASP A 179 24.11 8.18 1.32
C ASP A 179 22.58 8.22 1.47
N PRO A 180 22.05 8.07 2.71
CA PRO A 180 20.61 8.08 2.93
C PRO A 180 19.91 9.38 2.50
N ALA A 181 20.61 10.51 2.50
CA ALA A 181 20.05 11.79 2.06
C ALA A 181 19.80 11.83 0.55
N GLY A 182 20.60 11.10 -0.22
CA GLY A 182 20.47 10.99 -1.67
C GLY A 182 19.57 9.85 -2.14
N ASP A 183 19.18 8.92 -1.25
CA ASP A 183 18.40 7.73 -1.59
C ASP A 183 16.90 7.99 -1.48
N GLN A 184 16.33 8.66 -2.48
CA GLN A 184 14.96 9.16 -2.45
C GLN A 184 13.98 8.43 -3.39
N HIS A 185 14.46 7.96 -4.57
CA HIS A 185 13.58 7.34 -5.57
C HIS A 185 14.33 6.35 -6.46
N ALA A 186 13.83 5.12 -6.54
CA ALA A 186 14.45 4.00 -7.26
C ALA A 186 15.91 3.71 -6.82
N GLY A 187 16.33 4.25 -5.71
CA GLY A 187 17.68 4.08 -5.17
C GLY A 187 17.87 2.74 -4.47
N GLU A 188 18.80 2.66 -3.53
CA GLU A 188 19.16 1.41 -2.86
C GLU A 188 17.97 0.80 -2.12
N ARG A 189 17.23 1.59 -1.34
CA ARG A 189 16.13 1.09 -0.52
C ARG A 189 14.94 0.57 -1.32
N GLU A 190 14.46 1.32 -2.30
CA GLU A 190 13.31 0.90 -3.11
C GLU A 190 13.67 -0.28 -4.01
N THR A 191 14.85 -0.26 -4.62
CA THR A 191 15.37 -1.41 -5.40
C THR A 191 15.50 -2.65 -4.52
N SER A 192 16.05 -2.52 -3.30
CA SER A 192 16.14 -3.61 -2.32
C SER A 192 14.76 -4.18 -1.97
N SER A 193 13.77 -3.30 -1.80
CA SER A 193 12.38 -3.71 -1.53
C SER A 193 11.85 -4.61 -2.65
N LEU A 194 12.00 -4.22 -3.90
CA LEU A 194 11.58 -5.02 -5.06
C LEU A 194 12.39 -6.30 -5.24
N LEU A 195 13.68 -6.29 -4.96
CA LEU A 195 14.52 -7.51 -4.96
C LEU A 195 14.03 -8.54 -3.94
N TYR A 196 13.43 -8.11 -2.85
CA TYR A 196 12.82 -9.03 -1.88
C TYR A 196 11.44 -9.52 -2.32
N LEU A 197 10.60 -8.63 -2.83
CA LEU A 197 9.21 -8.92 -3.17
C LEU A 197 9.06 -9.63 -4.53
N ARG A 198 9.72 -9.10 -5.56
CA ARG A 198 9.61 -9.54 -6.96
C ARG A 198 10.96 -9.43 -7.69
N PRO A 199 11.95 -10.25 -7.29
CA PRO A 199 13.28 -10.21 -7.92
C PRO A 199 13.24 -10.49 -9.42
N ASP A 200 12.22 -11.21 -9.89
CA ASP A 200 12.00 -11.54 -11.31
C ASP A 200 11.70 -10.30 -12.19
N LEU A 201 11.33 -9.17 -11.58
CA LEU A 201 11.00 -7.94 -12.30
C LEU A 201 12.11 -6.88 -12.26
N VAL A 202 13.17 -7.07 -11.45
CA VAL A 202 14.25 -6.10 -11.28
C VAL A 202 15.41 -6.43 -12.22
N GLN A 203 15.81 -5.45 -13.04
CA GLN A 203 16.90 -5.60 -14.02
C GLN A 203 18.18 -4.98 -13.48
N MET A 204 18.84 -5.62 -12.52
CA MET A 204 20.00 -5.09 -11.81
C MET A 204 21.15 -4.64 -12.74
N ASP A 205 21.38 -5.32 -13.85
CA ASP A 205 22.40 -4.98 -14.83
C ASP A 205 22.16 -3.59 -15.46
N SER A 206 20.95 -3.07 -15.39
CA SER A 206 20.58 -1.75 -15.91
C SER A 206 20.66 -0.64 -14.85
N ALA A 207 20.87 -0.94 -13.57
CA ALA A 207 20.81 0.03 -12.48
C ALA A 207 21.79 1.21 -12.64
N SER A 208 22.95 0.96 -13.26
CA SER A 208 23.98 1.97 -13.51
C SER A 208 23.88 2.65 -14.87
N ASN A 209 22.87 2.34 -15.71
CA ASN A 209 22.75 2.91 -17.05
C ASN A 209 22.29 4.39 -17.03
N GLN A 210 21.80 4.87 -15.89
CA GLN A 210 21.45 6.28 -15.67
C GLN A 210 21.99 6.73 -14.32
N SER A 211 22.30 8.02 -14.21
CA SER A 211 22.71 8.61 -12.94
C SER A 211 21.48 9.01 -12.11
N GLY A 212 21.48 8.63 -10.85
CA GLY A 212 20.55 9.12 -9.81
C GLY A 212 21.13 10.23 -8.95
N ALA A 213 22.27 10.84 -9.36
CA ALA A 213 22.88 11.95 -8.62
C ALA A 213 22.05 13.24 -8.75
N ASN A 214 21.90 13.97 -7.64
CA ASN A 214 21.29 15.29 -7.64
C ASN A 214 22.11 16.25 -8.52
N GLN A 215 21.44 16.94 -9.44
CA GLN A 215 22.08 17.87 -10.38
C GLN A 215 22.13 19.32 -9.87
N HIS A 216 21.49 19.61 -8.73
CA HIS A 216 21.52 20.93 -8.08
C HIS A 216 21.22 22.11 -9.02
N ARG A 217 20.30 21.93 -9.98
CA ARG A 217 20.02 22.95 -11.01
C ARG A 217 19.10 24.06 -10.51
N LEU A 218 18.49 23.89 -9.33
CA LEU A 218 17.63 24.89 -8.72
C LEU A 218 18.06 25.10 -7.27
N THR A 219 18.47 26.33 -6.94
CA THR A 219 18.95 26.71 -5.61
C THR A 219 18.24 27.99 -5.12
N ILE A 220 16.94 27.85 -4.79
CA ILE A 220 16.17 28.94 -4.16
C ILE A 220 15.91 28.50 -2.72
N PRO A 221 16.65 29.04 -1.75
CA PRO A 221 16.51 28.59 -0.35
C PRO A 221 15.15 28.94 0.23
N ASN A 222 14.59 28.02 1.02
CA ASN A 222 13.32 28.21 1.75
C ASN A 222 12.09 28.43 0.86
N VAL A 223 12.13 28.03 -0.40
CA VAL A 223 11.01 28.17 -1.34
C VAL A 223 10.75 26.84 -2.03
N TYR A 224 9.48 26.40 -2.00
CA TYR A 224 9.03 25.22 -2.74
C TYR A 224 8.47 25.64 -4.10
N THR A 225 8.77 24.86 -5.14
CA THR A 225 8.17 25.00 -6.48
C THR A 225 8.01 23.65 -7.14
N ALA A 226 6.99 23.47 -7.95
CA ALA A 226 6.66 22.20 -8.59
C ALA A 226 7.77 21.62 -9.47
N ILE A 227 8.68 22.47 -10.00
CA ILE A 227 9.75 22.05 -10.92
C ILE A 227 11.00 21.52 -10.20
N TRP A 228 11.05 21.58 -8.85
CA TRP A 228 12.26 21.26 -8.08
C TRP A 228 12.75 19.83 -8.34
N TRP A 229 11.83 18.85 -8.39
CA TRP A 229 12.19 17.44 -8.63
C TRP A 229 12.86 17.24 -9.99
N TYR A 230 12.25 17.78 -11.04
CA TYR A 230 12.85 17.74 -12.39
C TYR A 230 14.19 18.47 -12.46
N ALA A 231 14.33 19.56 -11.72
CA ALA A 231 15.58 20.30 -11.69
C ALA A 231 16.71 19.44 -11.11
N ASP A 232 16.44 18.71 -10.05
CA ASP A 232 17.43 17.90 -9.34
C ASP A 232 17.60 16.51 -9.95
N TYR A 233 16.51 15.87 -10.39
CA TYR A 233 16.47 14.49 -10.84
C TYR A 233 15.72 14.33 -12.17
N PRO A 234 16.25 14.85 -13.29
CA PRO A 234 15.57 14.86 -14.60
C PRO A 234 15.32 13.46 -15.18
N ASN A 235 16.08 12.46 -14.72
CA ASN A 235 15.87 11.07 -15.10
C ASN A 235 14.80 10.36 -14.28
N HIS A 236 14.21 11.05 -13.31
CA HIS A 236 13.31 10.44 -12.32
C HIS A 236 13.94 9.21 -11.65
N TYR A 237 15.16 9.44 -11.16
CA TYR A 237 16.02 8.49 -10.47
C TYR A 237 16.87 9.28 -9.48
N ALA A 238 16.76 8.96 -8.19
CA ALA A 238 17.44 9.67 -7.10
C ALA A 238 18.02 8.66 -6.11
N GLY A 239 19.32 8.37 -6.25
CA GLY A 239 20.04 7.37 -5.45
C GLY A 239 20.90 6.45 -6.31
N ASP A 240 21.28 5.31 -5.73
CA ASP A 240 22.10 4.29 -6.38
C ASP A 240 21.55 2.88 -6.17
N GLY A 241 20.63 2.46 -7.05
CA GLY A 241 20.01 1.14 -7.02
C GLY A 241 20.99 -0.03 -7.24
N SER A 242 22.20 0.24 -7.78
CA SER A 242 23.21 -0.83 -7.97
C SER A 242 23.72 -1.41 -6.65
N LYS A 243 23.54 -0.70 -5.53
CA LYS A 243 23.94 -1.14 -4.19
C LYS A 243 22.87 -1.96 -3.47
N ALA A 244 21.71 -2.08 -4.06
CA ALA A 244 20.56 -2.74 -3.46
C ALA A 244 20.83 -4.20 -3.08
N THR A 245 20.23 -4.63 -2.00
CA THR A 245 20.34 -6.00 -1.50
C THR A 245 18.99 -6.58 -1.07
N ARG A 246 18.81 -7.88 -1.30
CA ARG A 246 17.62 -8.59 -0.83
C ARG A 246 17.46 -8.54 0.70
N ALA A 247 18.57 -8.50 1.45
CA ALA A 247 18.56 -8.47 2.92
C ALA A 247 17.98 -7.14 3.44
N GLU A 248 18.38 -6.02 2.86
CA GLU A 248 17.78 -4.71 3.17
C GLU A 248 16.29 -4.69 2.81
N GLY A 249 15.94 -5.17 1.62
CA GLY A 249 14.55 -5.28 1.19
C GLY A 249 13.69 -6.11 2.13
N GLN A 250 14.22 -7.21 2.64
CA GLN A 250 13.53 -8.02 3.65
C GLN A 250 13.28 -7.22 4.94
N LEU A 251 14.30 -6.57 5.47
CA LEU A 251 14.16 -5.74 6.68
C LEU A 251 13.10 -4.66 6.50
N VAL A 252 13.15 -3.91 5.41
CA VAL A 252 12.20 -2.81 5.10
C VAL A 252 10.77 -3.33 5.02
N ASN A 253 10.55 -4.38 4.22
CA ASN A 253 9.20 -4.89 4.00
C ASN A 253 8.61 -5.58 5.23
N GLU A 254 9.39 -6.39 5.97
CA GLU A 254 8.87 -7.04 7.19
C GLU A 254 8.56 -6.03 8.29
N HIS A 255 9.35 -4.97 8.41
CA HIS A 255 9.06 -3.85 9.33
C HIS A 255 7.74 -3.17 8.96
N TYR A 256 7.55 -2.80 7.70
CA TYR A 256 6.32 -2.18 7.21
C TYR A 256 5.10 -3.09 7.44
N ILE A 257 5.18 -4.36 7.04
CA ILE A 257 4.10 -5.33 7.19
C ILE A 257 3.73 -5.54 8.67
N SER A 258 4.72 -5.61 9.57
CA SER A 258 4.46 -5.81 10.99
C SER A 258 3.69 -4.65 11.62
N GLN A 259 4.03 -3.42 11.23
CA GLN A 259 3.31 -2.22 11.67
C GLN A 259 1.90 -2.14 11.05
N LEU A 260 1.76 -2.51 9.78
CA LEU A 260 0.44 -2.56 9.14
C LEU A 260 -0.49 -3.55 9.84
N VAL A 261 0.02 -4.73 10.22
CA VAL A 261 -0.75 -5.71 11.02
C VAL A 261 -1.22 -5.09 12.34
N GLN A 262 -0.34 -4.35 13.04
CA GLN A 262 -0.74 -3.69 14.27
C GLN A 262 -1.76 -2.58 14.03
N ALA A 263 -1.54 -1.73 13.02
CA ALA A 263 -2.49 -0.69 12.65
C ALA A 263 -3.89 -1.23 12.29
N LEU A 264 -3.95 -2.37 11.60
CA LEU A 264 -5.23 -3.03 11.30
C LEU A 264 -5.96 -3.48 12.57
N LYS A 265 -5.24 -4.03 13.55
CA LYS A 265 -5.82 -4.40 14.87
C LYS A 265 -6.36 -3.18 15.59
N ASP A 266 -5.58 -2.10 15.64
CA ASP A 266 -5.95 -0.87 16.34
C ASP A 266 -7.15 -0.19 15.67
N VAL A 267 -7.17 -0.09 14.33
CA VAL A 267 -8.30 0.46 13.57
C VAL A 267 -9.55 -0.40 13.75
N LYS A 268 -9.45 -1.72 13.72
CA LYS A 268 -10.61 -2.61 13.95
C LYS A 268 -11.18 -2.44 15.35
N ALA A 269 -10.33 -2.27 16.36
CA ALA A 269 -10.74 -2.05 17.74
C ALA A 269 -11.27 -0.63 18.02
N ASP A 270 -10.92 0.35 17.17
CA ASP A 270 -11.34 1.73 17.37
C ASP A 270 -12.86 1.91 17.19
N THR A 271 -13.50 2.50 18.19
CA THR A 271 -14.90 2.93 18.15
C THR A 271 -15.01 4.46 18.25
N LYS A 272 -13.95 5.12 18.68
CA LYS A 272 -13.98 6.55 19.03
C LYS A 272 -14.00 7.47 17.81
N THR A 273 -13.32 7.10 16.74
CA THR A 273 -13.24 7.96 15.54
C THR A 273 -14.63 8.27 14.99
N LEU A 274 -15.49 7.27 14.80
CA LEU A 274 -16.85 7.48 14.29
C LEU A 274 -17.75 8.20 15.29
N GLU A 275 -17.60 7.93 16.59
CA GLU A 275 -18.32 8.67 17.65
C GLU A 275 -17.96 10.17 17.62
N LEU A 276 -16.67 10.49 17.52
CA LEU A 276 -16.18 11.87 17.46
C LEU A 276 -16.57 12.58 16.16
N GLN A 277 -16.55 11.87 15.02
CA GLN A 277 -17.07 12.44 13.76
C GLN A 277 -18.55 12.81 13.90
N LYS A 278 -19.36 11.92 14.47
CA LYS A 278 -20.77 12.22 14.72
C LYS A 278 -20.95 13.41 15.66
N GLU A 279 -20.22 13.45 16.78
CA GLU A 279 -20.24 14.58 17.72
C GLU A 279 -19.89 15.89 17.03
N PHE A 280 -18.85 15.88 16.19
CA PHE A 280 -18.44 17.06 15.43
C PHE A 280 -19.58 17.59 14.54
N PHE A 281 -20.21 16.73 13.73
CA PHE A 281 -21.30 17.14 12.84
C PHE A 281 -22.57 17.51 13.59
N ASP A 282 -22.87 16.90 14.73
CA ASP A 282 -23.98 17.32 15.59
C ASP A 282 -23.77 18.76 16.15
N ARG A 283 -22.52 19.20 16.35
CA ARG A 283 -22.18 20.60 16.73
C ARG A 283 -22.29 21.55 15.54
N VAL A 284 -21.76 21.17 14.36
CA VAL A 284 -21.86 21.98 13.13
C VAL A 284 -23.31 22.30 12.76
N LYS A 285 -24.24 21.36 12.99
CA LYS A 285 -25.69 21.56 12.69
C LYS A 285 -26.42 22.49 13.66
N LYS A 286 -25.82 22.80 14.81
CA LYS A 286 -26.41 23.64 15.84
C LYS A 286 -26.06 25.14 15.70
N GLU A 287 -25.06 25.46 14.88
CA GLU A 287 -24.66 26.82 14.50
C GLU A 287 -25.36 27.26 13.21
#